data_9fdc389e5601f5b3b241107c330a36c3
#
_entry.id   9fdc389e5601f5b3b241107c330a36c3
#
_cell.length_a   1.000
_cell.length_b   1.000
_cell.length_c   1.000
_cell.angle_alpha   90.00
_cell.angle_beta   90.00
_cell.angle_gamma   90.00
#
_symmetry.space_group_name_H-M   'P 1'
#
loop_
_entity.id
_entity.type
_entity.pdbx_description
1 polymer ?
#
loop_
_entity_poly.entity_id
_entity_poly.type
_entity_poly.pdbx_seq_one_letter_code
_entity_poly.pdbx_strand_id
1 'polypeptide(L)'
;MPQVSVSDCQKLLHLVGELNAVPHADSLPQEFLRALRPVIAYEFGGCHFIDPSRHQVSVCASGDDSARFQLPVQHKDYWRLAAQHPLHRVALAKHSRAWRLSDVVKRQNFQLTECYRTLYRPLGADFELAAALPDSTNTDAFLLINLHRHRTDFTQCDRQIFNLLLPELAAARQRLVAADRAQEKAAAESPLSDESRFKTWLRDRPQWELTHREADVLFWLCQGKTNNEIGRILGIAERTAETHALHIYPKIGVENRYNAIATLSRLANCPA
;
A
#
# COMPACT_ATOMS: atom_id res chain seq x y z
N MET A 1 28.40 0.53 -25.31
CA MET A 1 27.21 0.43 -24.40
C MET A 1 27.74 0.32 -23.00
N PRO A 2 27.26 1.08 -22.00
CA PRO A 2 27.65 0.89 -20.61
C PRO A 2 27.21 -0.52 -20.20
N GLN A 3 28.17 -1.35 -19.81
CA GLN A 3 27.89 -2.72 -19.36
C GLN A 3 27.53 -2.67 -17.89
N VAL A 4 26.41 -3.31 -17.52
CA VAL A 4 26.06 -3.57 -16.12
C VAL A 4 27.10 -4.55 -15.56
N SER A 5 27.74 -4.21 -14.46
CA SER A 5 28.79 -5.03 -13.86
C SER A 5 28.19 -6.28 -13.17
N VAL A 6 29.01 -7.31 -12.96
CA VAL A 6 28.59 -8.51 -12.19
C VAL A 6 28.12 -8.10 -10.78
N SER A 7 28.80 -7.12 -10.16
CA SER A 7 28.38 -6.57 -8.86
C SER A 7 27.00 -5.92 -8.91
N ASP A 8 26.68 -5.18 -9.97
CA ASP A 8 25.38 -4.58 -10.15
C ASP A 8 24.29 -5.65 -10.38
N CYS A 9 24.60 -6.71 -11.11
CA CYS A 9 23.69 -7.83 -11.27
C CYS A 9 23.36 -8.52 -9.95
N GLN A 10 24.35 -8.72 -9.07
CA GLN A 10 24.12 -9.29 -7.73
C GLN A 10 23.22 -8.40 -6.87
N LYS A 11 23.46 -7.09 -6.88
CA LYS A 11 22.62 -6.11 -6.18
C LYS A 11 21.18 -6.09 -6.71
N LEU A 12 21.02 -6.17 -8.04
CA LEU A 12 19.71 -6.24 -8.67
C LEU A 12 18.93 -7.49 -8.28
N LEU A 13 19.58 -8.66 -8.29
CA LEU A 13 18.97 -9.92 -7.84
C LEU A 13 18.54 -9.84 -6.35
N HIS A 14 19.39 -9.26 -5.50
CA HIS A 14 19.05 -9.05 -4.10
C HIS A 14 17.83 -8.14 -3.94
N LEU A 15 17.79 -7.01 -4.67
CA LEU A 15 16.66 -6.07 -4.66
C LEU A 15 15.36 -6.76 -5.10
N VAL A 16 15.38 -7.55 -6.18
CA VAL A 16 14.22 -8.31 -6.63
C VAL A 16 13.76 -9.29 -5.56
N GLY A 17 14.70 -9.95 -4.85
CA GLY A 17 14.38 -10.80 -3.70
C GLY A 17 13.66 -10.03 -2.58
N GLU A 18 14.15 -8.83 -2.22
CA GLU A 18 13.52 -7.97 -1.22
C GLU A 18 12.10 -7.54 -1.65
N LEU A 19 11.88 -7.17 -2.91
CA LEU A 19 10.55 -6.83 -3.43
C LEU A 19 9.56 -8.00 -3.36
N ASN A 20 10.07 -9.22 -3.55
CA ASN A 20 9.25 -10.42 -3.45
C ASN A 20 8.88 -10.79 -2.00
N ALA A 21 9.65 -10.32 -1.03
CA ALA A 21 9.41 -10.55 0.40
C ALA A 21 8.50 -9.49 1.04
N VAL A 22 8.14 -8.42 0.32
CA VAL A 22 7.26 -7.37 0.83
C VAL A 22 5.87 -7.97 1.12
N PRO A 23 5.29 -7.74 2.33
CA PRO A 23 4.04 -8.39 2.73
C PRO A 23 2.78 -7.68 2.21
N HIS A 24 2.80 -6.36 2.04
CA HIS A 24 1.63 -5.53 1.72
C HIS A 24 1.92 -4.51 0.64
N ALA A 25 0.91 -4.19 -0.18
CA ALA A 25 1.04 -3.23 -1.28
C ALA A 25 1.44 -1.82 -0.81
N ASP A 26 0.95 -1.39 0.36
CA ASP A 26 1.22 -0.06 0.90
C ASP A 26 2.69 0.14 1.33
N SER A 27 3.38 -0.92 1.74
CA SER A 27 4.79 -0.85 2.12
C SER A 27 5.75 -0.95 0.93
N LEU A 28 5.28 -1.44 -0.22
CA LEU A 28 6.11 -1.67 -1.40
C LEU A 28 6.87 -0.43 -1.89
N PRO A 29 6.28 0.78 -1.98
CA PRO A 29 7.00 1.97 -2.45
C PRO A 29 8.18 2.33 -1.56
N GLN A 30 8.01 2.25 -0.24
CA GLN A 30 9.05 2.57 0.73
C GLN A 30 10.19 1.55 0.69
N GLU A 31 9.85 0.27 0.67
CA GLU A 31 10.83 -0.83 0.58
C GLU A 31 11.60 -0.78 -0.73
N PHE A 32 10.93 -0.47 -1.85
CA PHE A 32 11.60 -0.28 -3.14
C PHE A 32 12.63 0.84 -3.10
N LEU A 33 12.28 2.02 -2.59
CA LEU A 33 13.22 3.13 -2.46
C LEU A 33 14.40 2.76 -1.55
N ARG A 34 14.15 2.08 -0.44
CA ARG A 34 15.20 1.62 0.48
C ARG A 34 16.17 0.66 -0.23
N ALA A 35 15.64 -0.35 -0.91
CA ALA A 35 16.42 -1.37 -1.61
C ALA A 35 17.16 -0.81 -2.84
N LEU A 36 16.67 0.28 -3.44
CA LEU A 36 17.26 0.90 -4.62
C LEU A 36 18.53 1.70 -4.31
N ARG A 37 18.66 2.27 -3.11
CA ARG A 37 19.80 3.14 -2.72
C ARG A 37 21.20 2.55 -2.95
N PRO A 38 21.47 1.27 -2.65
CA PRO A 38 22.78 0.66 -2.91
C PRO A 38 23.09 0.45 -4.40
N VAL A 39 22.06 0.53 -5.27
CA VAL A 39 22.15 0.25 -6.71
C VAL A 39 22.24 1.54 -7.52
N ILE A 40 21.37 2.50 -7.22
CA ILE A 40 21.37 3.83 -7.82
C ILE A 40 21.56 4.84 -6.69
N ALA A 41 22.72 5.52 -6.68
CA ALA A 41 22.96 6.57 -5.70
C ALA A 41 22.03 7.76 -5.98
N TYR A 42 21.30 8.23 -4.99
CA TYR A 42 20.48 9.44 -5.02
C TYR A 42 20.45 10.11 -3.65
N GLU A 43 20.23 11.41 -3.61
CA GLU A 43 20.22 12.18 -2.35
C GLU A 43 18.88 12.03 -1.65
N PHE A 44 17.79 12.14 -2.39
CA PHE A 44 16.44 11.86 -1.92
C PHE A 44 15.56 11.34 -3.05
N GLY A 45 14.53 10.60 -2.70
CA GLY A 45 13.61 9.98 -3.65
C GLY A 45 12.22 9.82 -3.07
N GLY A 46 11.24 9.72 -3.94
CA GLY A 46 9.84 9.57 -3.56
C GLY A 46 9.07 8.68 -4.50
N CYS A 47 8.01 8.11 -3.94
CA CYS A 47 6.93 7.48 -4.68
C CYS A 47 5.64 8.25 -4.43
N HIS A 48 4.92 8.55 -5.49
CA HIS A 48 3.70 9.34 -5.44
C HIS A 48 2.61 8.61 -6.22
N PHE A 49 1.54 8.25 -5.55
CA PHE A 49 0.34 7.80 -6.24
C PHE A 49 -0.43 9.04 -6.72
N ILE A 50 -0.60 9.16 -8.02
CA ILE A 50 -1.19 10.34 -8.67
C ILE A 50 -2.44 9.92 -9.43
N ASP A 51 -3.56 10.56 -9.10
CA ASP A 51 -4.82 10.49 -9.87
C ASP A 51 -5.14 11.89 -10.40
N PRO A 52 -4.79 12.20 -11.66
CA PRO A 52 -5.03 13.51 -12.24
C PRO A 52 -6.52 13.83 -12.39
N SER A 53 -7.37 12.83 -12.61
CA SER A 53 -8.82 13.00 -12.79
C SER A 53 -9.51 13.50 -11.52
N ARG A 54 -8.99 13.08 -10.36
CA ARG A 54 -9.49 13.46 -9.03
C ARG A 54 -8.67 14.57 -8.36
N HIS A 55 -7.62 15.05 -8.99
CA HIS A 55 -6.64 15.97 -8.38
C HIS A 55 -6.10 15.44 -7.04
N GLN A 56 -5.81 14.14 -6.98
CA GLN A 56 -5.31 13.50 -5.76
C GLN A 56 -3.84 13.08 -5.93
N VAL A 57 -3.05 13.34 -4.89
CA VAL A 57 -1.66 12.89 -4.77
C VAL A 57 -1.46 12.32 -3.36
N SER A 58 -1.05 11.07 -3.29
CA SER A 58 -0.60 10.44 -2.05
C SER A 58 0.91 10.26 -2.10
N VAL A 59 1.62 10.85 -1.14
CA VAL A 59 3.08 10.79 -1.08
C VAL A 59 3.49 9.60 -0.22
N CYS A 60 4.22 8.66 -0.82
CA CYS A 60 4.81 7.50 -0.18
C CYS A 60 6.34 7.63 -0.24
N ALA A 61 6.93 8.57 0.51
CA ALA A 61 8.38 8.76 0.52
C ALA A 61 9.04 7.88 1.57
N SER A 62 10.34 7.56 1.39
CA SER A 62 11.11 6.81 2.36
C SER A 62 11.72 7.70 3.45
N GLY A 63 11.57 7.32 4.73
CA GLY A 63 12.27 7.92 5.87
C GLY A 63 12.15 9.45 5.96
N ASP A 64 13.27 10.14 6.16
CA ASP A 64 13.34 11.60 6.33
C ASP A 64 12.93 12.38 5.08
N ASP A 65 12.82 11.72 3.93
CA ASP A 65 12.44 12.36 2.67
C ASP A 65 10.95 12.70 2.59
N SER A 66 10.10 12.08 3.42
CA SER A 66 8.65 12.31 3.41
C SER A 66 8.27 13.78 3.55
N ALA A 67 8.88 14.48 4.51
CA ALA A 67 8.60 15.88 4.77
C ALA A 67 8.98 16.78 3.59
N ARG A 68 10.05 16.44 2.86
CA ARG A 68 10.51 17.20 1.68
C ARG A 68 9.47 17.17 0.57
N PHE A 69 8.86 16.02 0.30
CA PHE A 69 7.88 15.87 -0.78
C PHE A 69 6.49 16.39 -0.43
N GLN A 70 6.14 16.46 0.84
CA GLN A 70 4.84 16.99 1.25
C GLN A 70 4.70 18.49 0.95
N LEU A 71 5.76 19.29 1.14
CA LEU A 71 5.73 20.72 0.91
C LEU A 71 5.30 21.11 -0.51
N PRO A 72 5.88 20.56 -1.59
CA PRO A 72 5.43 20.85 -2.95
C PRO A 72 3.99 20.45 -3.21
N VAL A 73 3.57 19.27 -2.74
CA VAL A 73 2.22 18.73 -2.98
C VAL A 73 1.14 19.56 -2.27
N GLN A 74 1.46 20.13 -1.12
CA GLN A 74 0.55 21.01 -0.37
C GLN A 74 0.49 22.44 -0.94
N HIS A 75 1.34 22.79 -1.91
CA HIS A 75 1.30 24.11 -2.51
C HIS A 75 -0.02 24.32 -3.26
N LYS A 76 -0.70 25.47 -3.00
CA LYS A 76 -2.01 25.78 -3.59
C LYS A 76 -2.07 25.66 -5.12
N ASP A 77 -0.96 25.96 -5.80
CA ASP A 77 -0.85 25.92 -7.25
C ASP A 77 -0.15 24.64 -7.76
N TYR A 78 -0.04 23.60 -6.93
CA TYR A 78 0.71 22.38 -7.26
C TYR A 78 0.37 21.84 -8.65
N TRP A 79 -0.92 21.62 -8.95
CA TRP A 79 -1.36 21.05 -10.22
C TRP A 79 -1.02 21.92 -11.44
N ARG A 80 -1.16 23.23 -11.29
CA ARG A 80 -0.77 24.18 -12.34
C ARG A 80 0.74 24.18 -12.58
N LEU A 81 1.53 24.11 -11.53
CA LEU A 81 2.99 24.09 -11.60
C LEU A 81 3.52 22.73 -12.06
N ALA A 82 2.96 21.63 -11.56
CA ALA A 82 3.32 20.28 -11.98
C ALA A 82 3.09 20.05 -13.49
N ALA A 83 2.04 20.65 -14.06
CA ALA A 83 1.79 20.61 -15.51
C ALA A 83 2.89 21.30 -16.34
N GLN A 84 3.67 22.22 -15.76
CA GLN A 84 4.83 22.86 -16.40
C GLN A 84 6.10 21.99 -16.34
N HIS A 85 6.10 20.93 -15.52
CA HIS A 85 7.28 20.08 -15.38
C HIS A 85 7.55 19.30 -16.68
N PRO A 86 8.79 19.31 -17.20
CA PRO A 86 9.09 18.70 -18.50
C PRO A 86 8.74 17.21 -18.59
N LEU A 87 8.89 16.45 -17.48
CA LEU A 87 8.52 15.04 -17.43
C LEU A 87 7.02 14.78 -17.22
N HIS A 88 6.21 15.80 -17.00
CA HIS A 88 4.76 15.63 -16.79
C HIS A 88 4.09 14.94 -17.99
N ARG A 89 4.39 15.39 -19.21
CA ARG A 89 3.84 14.79 -20.44
C ARG A 89 4.29 13.33 -20.60
N VAL A 90 5.53 13.05 -20.21
CA VAL A 90 6.11 11.68 -20.29
C VAL A 90 5.44 10.77 -19.26
N ALA A 91 5.20 11.28 -18.03
CA ALA A 91 4.49 10.54 -17.00
C ALA A 91 3.04 10.24 -17.40
N LEU A 92 2.33 11.22 -17.95
CA LEU A 92 0.96 11.05 -18.44
C LEU A 92 0.85 10.08 -19.62
N ALA A 93 1.90 9.94 -20.44
CA ALA A 93 1.94 8.95 -21.50
C ALA A 93 1.99 7.50 -21.00
N LYS A 94 2.12 7.31 -19.66
CA LYS A 94 2.06 6.01 -18.97
C LYS A 94 3.00 4.93 -19.53
N HIS A 95 4.12 5.35 -20.13
CA HIS A 95 5.16 4.44 -20.55
C HIS A 95 5.98 4.01 -19.33
N SER A 96 5.96 2.73 -19.02
CA SER A 96 6.80 2.12 -17.96
C SER A 96 8.28 2.20 -18.32
N ARG A 97 8.81 3.41 -18.39
CA ARG A 97 10.19 3.72 -18.76
C ARG A 97 10.73 4.85 -17.91
N ALA A 98 11.99 4.73 -17.51
CA ALA A 98 12.70 5.78 -16.79
C ALA A 98 13.23 6.87 -17.74
N TRP A 99 13.11 8.11 -17.30
CA TRP A 99 13.57 9.31 -17.99
C TRP A 99 14.41 10.16 -17.06
N ARG A 100 15.55 10.63 -17.56
CA ARG A 100 16.28 11.70 -16.89
C ARG A 100 15.68 13.03 -17.31
N LEU A 101 15.64 13.99 -16.41
CA LEU A 101 15.19 15.35 -16.74
C LEU A 101 16.03 15.94 -17.88
N SER A 102 17.31 15.67 -17.91
CA SER A 102 18.26 16.11 -18.94
C SER A 102 18.01 15.48 -20.32
N ASP A 103 17.29 14.37 -20.42
CA ASP A 103 16.87 13.79 -21.71
C ASP A 103 15.79 14.64 -22.40
N VAL A 104 15.08 15.49 -21.65
CA VAL A 104 13.88 16.24 -22.12
C VAL A 104 14.17 17.73 -22.19
N VAL A 105 14.95 18.28 -21.27
CA VAL A 105 15.21 19.72 -21.16
C VAL A 105 16.62 19.98 -20.67
N LYS A 106 17.24 21.06 -21.18
CA LYS A 106 18.51 21.55 -20.62
C LYS A 106 18.26 22.13 -19.23
N ARG A 107 19.14 21.78 -18.25
CA ARG A 107 19.01 22.24 -16.84
C ARG A 107 18.75 23.74 -16.75
N GLN A 108 19.51 24.56 -17.49
CA GLN A 108 19.37 26.02 -17.47
C GLN A 108 17.95 26.48 -17.84
N ASN A 109 17.34 25.83 -18.83
CA ASN A 109 15.97 26.16 -19.27
C ASN A 109 14.93 25.77 -18.21
N PHE A 110 15.12 24.61 -17.55
CA PHE A 110 14.23 24.19 -16.46
C PHE A 110 14.31 25.16 -15.27
N GLN A 111 15.51 25.60 -14.92
CA GLN A 111 15.74 26.54 -13.81
C GLN A 111 15.06 27.91 -14.01
N LEU A 112 14.75 28.29 -15.25
CA LEU A 112 14.00 29.52 -15.57
C LEU A 112 12.48 29.38 -15.36
N THR A 113 11.96 28.18 -15.19
CA THR A 113 10.53 27.95 -15.03
C THR A 113 10.04 28.32 -13.63
N GLU A 114 8.77 28.69 -13.54
CA GLU A 114 8.10 28.93 -12.25
C GLU A 114 8.05 27.62 -11.43
N CYS A 115 7.77 26.50 -12.10
CA CYS A 115 7.76 25.17 -11.51
C CYS A 115 9.08 24.89 -10.74
N TYR A 116 10.24 25.09 -11.38
CA TYR A 116 11.52 24.89 -10.72
C TYR A 116 11.69 25.82 -9.51
N ARG A 117 11.47 27.10 -9.69
CA ARG A 117 11.69 28.10 -8.63
C ARG A 117 10.83 27.88 -7.40
N THR A 118 9.60 27.41 -7.61
CA THR A 118 8.61 27.23 -6.53
C THR A 118 8.69 25.86 -5.89
N LEU A 119 8.81 24.79 -6.68
CA LEU A 119 8.70 23.42 -6.16
C LEU A 119 10.07 22.72 -6.02
N TYR A 120 11.00 22.91 -6.95
CA TYR A 120 12.24 22.12 -7.03
C TYR A 120 13.45 22.78 -6.36
N ARG A 121 13.59 24.09 -6.52
CA ARG A 121 14.68 24.84 -5.92
C ARG A 121 14.72 24.72 -4.38
N PRO A 122 13.60 24.83 -3.65
CA PRO A 122 13.60 24.64 -2.20
C PRO A 122 14.03 23.23 -1.77
N LEU A 123 13.82 22.24 -2.63
CA LEU A 123 14.24 20.85 -2.38
C LEU A 123 15.73 20.60 -2.66
N GLY A 124 16.40 21.50 -3.40
CA GLY A 124 17.72 21.25 -3.95
C GLY A 124 17.72 20.20 -5.07
N ALA A 125 16.59 20.05 -5.79
CA ALA A 125 16.41 19.06 -6.85
C ALA A 125 16.80 19.63 -8.21
N ASP A 126 18.07 19.49 -8.59
CA ASP A 126 18.61 19.99 -9.86
C ASP A 126 18.57 18.94 -10.98
N PHE A 127 18.66 17.67 -10.62
CA PHE A 127 18.62 16.53 -11.54
C PHE A 127 17.60 15.51 -11.05
N GLU A 128 16.90 14.93 -11.98
CA GLU A 128 15.84 13.97 -11.69
C GLU A 128 15.93 12.77 -12.63
N LEU A 129 15.73 11.59 -12.07
CA LEU A 129 15.46 10.34 -12.76
C LEU A 129 14.08 9.86 -12.31
N ALA A 130 13.13 9.80 -13.21
CA ALA A 130 11.75 9.46 -12.88
C ALA A 130 11.16 8.40 -13.82
N ALA A 131 10.18 7.65 -13.28
CA ALA A 131 9.36 6.72 -14.04
C ALA A 131 7.93 6.74 -13.54
N ALA A 132 6.97 6.50 -14.44
CA ALA A 132 5.56 6.35 -14.10
C ALA A 132 5.13 4.91 -14.40
N LEU A 133 4.51 4.24 -13.43
CA LEU A 133 3.89 2.93 -13.59
C LEU A 133 2.37 3.11 -13.59
N PRO A 134 1.65 2.67 -14.65
CA PRO A 134 0.20 2.73 -14.69
C PRO A 134 -0.42 1.98 -13.52
N ASP A 135 -1.52 2.48 -13.00
CA ASP A 135 -2.33 1.72 -12.06
C ASP A 135 -3.16 0.66 -12.82
N SER A 136 -3.16 -0.58 -12.33
CA SER A 136 -3.91 -1.67 -12.95
C SER A 136 -5.41 -1.59 -12.71
N THR A 137 -5.85 -0.74 -11.77
CA THR A 137 -7.23 -0.66 -11.28
C THR A 137 -7.93 0.64 -11.65
N ASN A 138 -7.15 1.68 -11.89
CA ASN A 138 -7.61 3.00 -12.33
C ASN A 138 -6.74 3.47 -13.49
N THR A 139 -7.30 3.46 -14.69
CA THR A 139 -6.60 3.83 -15.93
C THR A 139 -6.08 5.25 -15.93
N ASP A 140 -6.64 6.14 -15.09
CA ASP A 140 -6.21 7.53 -15.00
C ASP A 140 -5.11 7.77 -13.98
N ALA A 141 -4.95 6.83 -13.03
CA ALA A 141 -3.95 6.90 -11.99
C ALA A 141 -2.63 6.21 -12.38
N PHE A 142 -1.56 6.63 -11.71
CA PHE A 142 -0.23 6.01 -11.86
C PHE A 142 0.62 6.21 -10.60
N LEU A 143 1.59 5.33 -10.42
CA LEU A 143 2.65 5.49 -9.44
C LEU A 143 3.82 6.21 -10.11
N LEU A 144 4.10 7.43 -9.70
CA LEU A 144 5.29 8.18 -10.06
C LEU A 144 6.40 7.85 -9.07
N ILE A 145 7.56 7.47 -9.59
CA ILE A 145 8.78 7.26 -8.80
C ILE A 145 9.79 8.26 -9.29
N ASN A 146 10.34 9.07 -8.40
CA ASN A 146 11.35 10.05 -8.73
C ASN A 146 12.52 10.01 -7.74
N LEU A 147 13.72 10.14 -8.31
CA LEU A 147 14.98 10.19 -7.62
C LEU A 147 15.66 11.52 -7.96
N HIS A 148 16.26 12.15 -6.97
CA HIS A 148 16.86 13.49 -7.13
C HIS A 148 18.31 13.54 -6.72
N ARG A 149 19.06 14.36 -7.44
CA ARG A 149 20.45 14.77 -7.12
C ARG A 149 20.58 16.28 -7.23
N HIS A 150 21.50 16.82 -6.45
CA HIS A 150 21.79 18.26 -6.46
C HIS A 150 22.98 18.60 -7.38
N ARG A 151 24.04 17.80 -7.36
CA ARG A 151 25.32 18.18 -7.97
C ARG A 151 25.59 17.54 -9.33
N THR A 152 25.21 16.32 -9.50
CA THR A 152 25.55 15.51 -10.69
C THR A 152 24.33 14.85 -11.28
N ASP A 153 24.25 14.80 -12.60
CA ASP A 153 23.18 14.13 -13.31
C ASP A 153 23.23 12.61 -13.14
N PHE A 154 22.11 11.98 -13.37
CA PHE A 154 21.99 10.54 -13.49
C PHE A 154 22.67 10.06 -14.78
N THR A 155 23.38 8.95 -14.70
CA THR A 155 24.06 8.36 -15.85
C THR A 155 23.10 7.56 -16.73
N GLN A 156 23.57 7.22 -17.93
CA GLN A 156 22.83 6.30 -18.77
C GLN A 156 22.69 4.90 -18.12
N CYS A 157 23.70 4.50 -17.32
CA CYS A 157 23.67 3.25 -16.57
C CYS A 157 22.58 3.28 -15.49
N ASP A 158 22.47 4.37 -14.69
CA ASP A 158 21.41 4.55 -13.71
C ASP A 158 20.03 4.39 -14.36
N ARG A 159 19.83 5.02 -15.53
CA ARG A 159 18.56 4.91 -16.28
C ARG A 159 18.28 3.49 -16.76
N GLN A 160 19.30 2.77 -17.25
CA GLN A 160 19.14 1.38 -17.69
C GLN A 160 18.81 0.46 -16.53
N ILE A 161 19.52 0.58 -15.42
CA ILE A 161 19.26 -0.16 -14.19
C ILE A 161 17.82 0.09 -13.72
N PHE A 162 17.39 1.34 -13.69
CA PHE A 162 16.01 1.66 -13.29
C PHE A 162 14.99 1.02 -14.23
N ASN A 163 15.23 1.06 -15.55
CA ASN A 163 14.35 0.40 -16.53
C ASN A 163 14.25 -1.12 -16.35
N LEU A 164 15.32 -1.79 -15.90
CA LEU A 164 15.30 -3.22 -15.61
C LEU A 164 14.45 -3.56 -14.40
N LEU A 165 14.32 -2.64 -13.44
CA LEU A 165 13.56 -2.84 -12.20
C LEU A 165 12.07 -2.52 -12.33
N LEU A 166 11.67 -1.69 -13.30
CA LEU A 166 10.27 -1.28 -13.45
C LEU A 166 9.30 -2.44 -13.69
N PRO A 167 9.59 -3.44 -14.54
CA PRO A 167 8.73 -4.60 -14.70
C PRO A 167 8.58 -5.41 -13.41
N GLU A 168 9.67 -5.59 -12.66
CA GLU A 168 9.67 -6.33 -11.40
C GLU A 168 8.83 -5.62 -10.33
N LEU A 169 8.98 -4.29 -10.23
CA LEU A 169 8.16 -3.49 -9.33
C LEU A 169 6.67 -3.54 -9.72
N ALA A 170 6.36 -3.45 -11.01
CA ALA A 170 5.00 -3.55 -11.51
C ALA A 170 4.38 -4.92 -11.19
N ALA A 171 5.13 -6.01 -11.41
CA ALA A 171 4.69 -7.37 -11.10
C ALA A 171 4.49 -7.57 -9.59
N ALA A 172 5.43 -7.09 -8.75
CA ALA A 172 5.29 -7.14 -7.30
C ALA A 172 4.04 -6.40 -6.82
N ARG A 173 3.82 -5.19 -7.34
CA ARG A 173 2.63 -4.39 -7.02
C ARG A 173 1.33 -5.09 -7.42
N GLN A 174 1.25 -5.63 -8.63
CA GLN A 174 0.06 -6.35 -9.11
C GLN A 174 -0.25 -7.56 -8.22
N ARG A 175 0.78 -8.34 -7.88
CA ARG A 175 0.63 -9.51 -6.99
C ARG A 175 0.11 -9.11 -5.61
N LEU A 176 0.68 -8.07 -4.99
CA LEU A 176 0.28 -7.61 -3.67
C LEU A 176 -1.14 -7.05 -3.66
N VAL A 177 -1.48 -6.19 -4.63
CA VAL A 177 -2.85 -5.65 -4.76
C VAL A 177 -3.87 -6.76 -4.98
N ALA A 178 -3.52 -7.79 -5.77
CA ALA A 178 -4.40 -8.94 -5.96
C ALA A 178 -4.57 -9.76 -4.67
N ALA A 179 -3.50 -9.94 -3.89
CA ALA A 179 -3.55 -10.63 -2.60
C ALA A 179 -4.39 -9.87 -1.56
N ASP A 180 -4.18 -8.55 -1.44
CA ASP A 180 -4.94 -7.70 -0.53
C ASP A 180 -6.45 -7.74 -0.86
N ARG A 181 -6.80 -7.65 -2.15
CA ARG A 181 -8.20 -7.78 -2.61
C ARG A 181 -8.80 -9.16 -2.35
N ALA A 182 -8.02 -10.22 -2.56
CA ALA A 182 -8.48 -11.57 -2.26
C ALA A 182 -8.73 -11.73 -0.76
N GLN A 183 -7.88 -11.16 0.08
CA GLN A 183 -8.05 -11.17 1.52
C GLN A 183 -9.25 -10.34 1.98
N GLU A 184 -9.46 -9.13 1.43
CA GLU A 184 -10.63 -8.29 1.68
C GLU A 184 -11.92 -9.01 1.27
N LYS A 185 -11.94 -9.64 0.08
CA LYS A 185 -13.08 -10.44 -0.39
C LYS A 185 -13.36 -11.63 0.54
N ALA A 186 -12.33 -12.37 0.92
CA ALA A 186 -12.46 -13.49 1.84
C ALA A 186 -13.00 -13.03 3.22
N ALA A 187 -12.51 -11.88 3.73
CA ALA A 187 -13.02 -11.29 4.96
C ALA A 187 -14.49 -10.87 4.84
N ALA A 188 -14.88 -10.27 3.71
CA ALA A 188 -16.28 -9.88 3.46
C ALA A 188 -17.21 -11.09 3.27
N GLU A 189 -16.69 -12.19 2.73
CA GLU A 189 -17.43 -13.45 2.55
C GLU A 189 -17.42 -14.34 3.81
N SER A 190 -16.59 -14.01 4.81
CA SER A 190 -16.51 -14.77 6.06
C SER A 190 -17.88 -14.86 6.74
N PRO A 191 -18.25 -16.02 7.29
CA PRO A 191 -19.45 -16.16 8.12
C PRO A 191 -19.48 -15.18 9.28
N LEU A 192 -18.33 -14.74 9.76
CA LEU A 192 -18.22 -13.80 10.88
C LEU A 192 -18.45 -12.33 10.48
N SER A 193 -18.55 -11.99 9.20
CA SER A 193 -18.69 -10.61 8.71
C SER A 193 -20.09 -10.03 8.90
N ASP A 194 -21.12 -10.88 8.97
CA ASP A 194 -22.52 -10.50 9.03
C ASP A 194 -23.31 -11.43 9.95
N GLU A 195 -24.23 -10.87 10.76
CA GLU A 195 -25.00 -11.62 11.76
C GLU A 195 -25.90 -12.70 11.11
N SER A 196 -26.50 -12.41 9.96
CA SER A 196 -27.36 -13.37 9.24
C SER A 196 -26.54 -14.53 8.69
N ARG A 197 -25.37 -14.26 8.11
CA ARG A 197 -24.43 -15.29 7.65
C ARG A 197 -23.92 -16.14 8.80
N PHE A 198 -23.62 -15.49 9.92
CA PHE A 198 -23.15 -16.18 11.12
C PHE A 198 -24.22 -17.14 11.66
N LYS A 199 -25.47 -16.70 11.75
CA LYS A 199 -26.59 -17.56 12.19
C LYS A 199 -26.84 -18.71 11.21
N THR A 200 -26.70 -18.48 9.91
CA THR A 200 -26.80 -19.53 8.90
C THR A 200 -25.66 -20.54 9.07
N TRP A 201 -24.44 -20.09 9.23
CA TRP A 201 -23.26 -20.93 9.45
C TRP A 201 -23.35 -21.75 10.75
N LEU A 202 -24.00 -21.23 11.80
CA LEU A 202 -24.24 -21.96 13.04
C LEU A 202 -25.25 -23.09 12.87
N ARG A 203 -26.20 -23.02 11.91
CA ARG A 203 -27.17 -24.10 11.65
C ARG A 203 -26.51 -25.40 11.21
N ASP A 204 -25.34 -25.30 10.59
CA ASP A 204 -24.53 -26.46 10.18
C ASP A 204 -23.73 -27.08 11.35
N ARG A 205 -23.92 -26.55 12.58
CA ARG A 205 -23.23 -26.94 13.81
C ARG A 205 -24.20 -27.21 14.96
N PRO A 206 -25.18 -28.09 14.75
CA PRO A 206 -26.23 -28.36 15.74
C PRO A 206 -25.67 -28.95 17.05
N GLN A 207 -24.46 -29.56 16.99
CA GLN A 207 -23.78 -30.13 18.15
C GLN A 207 -23.43 -29.10 19.25
N TRP A 208 -23.41 -27.82 18.92
CA TRP A 208 -23.15 -26.77 19.91
C TRP A 208 -24.37 -26.39 20.75
N GLU A 209 -25.58 -26.80 20.31
CA GLU A 209 -26.86 -26.57 21.03
C GLU A 209 -27.01 -25.13 21.54
N LEU A 210 -26.60 -24.15 20.74
CA LEU A 210 -26.71 -22.73 21.10
C LEU A 210 -28.16 -22.25 20.97
N THR A 211 -28.66 -21.59 21.98
CA THR A 211 -29.92 -20.85 21.89
C THR A 211 -29.77 -19.63 20.98
N HIS A 212 -30.86 -19.09 20.46
CA HIS A 212 -30.83 -17.87 19.65
C HIS A 212 -30.08 -16.73 20.35
N ARG A 213 -30.27 -16.59 21.65
CA ARG A 213 -29.63 -15.54 22.44
C ARG A 213 -28.13 -15.76 22.62
N GLU A 214 -27.72 -16.98 22.80
CA GLU A 214 -26.31 -17.35 22.85
C GLU A 214 -25.64 -17.13 21.48
N ALA A 215 -26.32 -17.41 20.38
CA ALA A 215 -25.83 -17.11 19.06
C ALA A 215 -25.63 -15.60 18.84
N ASP A 216 -26.58 -14.76 19.28
CA ASP A 216 -26.44 -13.29 19.23
C ASP A 216 -25.23 -12.83 20.04
N VAL A 217 -25.08 -13.30 21.27
CA VAL A 217 -23.93 -12.96 22.14
C VAL A 217 -22.62 -13.44 21.52
N LEU A 218 -22.57 -14.66 20.99
CA LEU A 218 -21.38 -15.23 20.36
C LEU A 218 -20.94 -14.44 19.13
N PHE A 219 -21.87 -13.98 18.29
CA PHE A 219 -21.58 -13.11 17.17
C PHE A 219 -20.84 -11.85 17.62
N TRP A 220 -21.39 -11.13 18.58
CA TRP A 220 -20.78 -9.88 19.08
C TRP A 220 -19.47 -10.11 19.84
N LEU A 221 -19.31 -11.26 20.49
CA LEU A 221 -18.02 -11.69 21.04
C LEU A 221 -16.95 -11.81 19.94
N CYS A 222 -17.31 -12.42 18.81
CA CYS A 222 -16.43 -12.53 17.64
C CYS A 222 -16.10 -11.18 17.00
N GLN A 223 -16.99 -10.19 17.13
CA GLN A 223 -16.74 -8.80 16.72
C GLN A 223 -15.86 -8.02 17.71
N GLY A 224 -15.32 -8.66 18.73
CA GLY A 224 -14.45 -8.03 19.72
C GLY A 224 -15.18 -7.18 20.76
N LYS A 225 -16.53 -7.20 20.84
CA LYS A 225 -17.31 -6.38 21.74
C LYS A 225 -17.21 -6.87 23.19
N THR A 226 -17.04 -5.95 24.14
CA THR A 226 -17.08 -6.23 25.58
C THR A 226 -18.48 -6.65 26.03
N ASN A 227 -18.62 -7.28 27.20
CA ASN A 227 -19.93 -7.67 27.73
C ASN A 227 -20.85 -6.46 27.94
N ASN A 228 -20.30 -5.31 28.30
CA ASN A 228 -21.06 -4.06 28.44
C ASN A 228 -21.61 -3.59 27.09
N GLU A 229 -20.76 -3.58 26.03
CA GLU A 229 -21.20 -3.23 24.67
C GLU A 229 -22.25 -4.22 24.15
N ILE A 230 -22.04 -5.53 24.36
CA ILE A 230 -23.00 -6.56 23.99
C ILE A 230 -24.33 -6.35 24.70
N GLY A 231 -24.28 -6.04 26.00
CA GLY A 231 -25.45 -5.71 26.77
C GLY A 231 -26.25 -4.55 26.17
N ARG A 232 -25.56 -3.46 25.80
CA ARG A 232 -26.18 -2.30 25.15
C ARG A 232 -26.77 -2.64 23.78
N ILE A 233 -26.05 -3.37 22.95
CA ILE A 233 -26.49 -3.75 21.60
C ILE A 233 -27.75 -4.64 21.66
N LEU A 234 -27.73 -5.61 22.58
CA LEU A 234 -28.78 -6.61 22.67
C LEU A 234 -29.92 -6.24 23.63
N GLY A 235 -29.84 -5.08 24.31
CA GLY A 235 -30.85 -4.61 25.29
C GLY A 235 -30.92 -5.48 26.54
N ILE A 236 -29.78 -6.00 27.02
CA ILE A 236 -29.68 -6.79 28.28
C ILE A 236 -28.66 -6.21 29.23
N ALA A 237 -28.71 -6.63 30.49
CA ALA A 237 -27.69 -6.24 31.45
C ALA A 237 -26.32 -6.85 31.10
N GLU A 238 -25.23 -6.15 31.40
CA GLU A 238 -23.85 -6.63 31.21
C GLU A 238 -23.63 -8.01 31.84
N ARG A 239 -24.11 -8.19 33.09
CA ARG A 239 -24.05 -9.47 33.80
C ARG A 239 -24.79 -10.60 33.08
N THR A 240 -25.87 -10.27 32.38
CA THR A 240 -26.63 -11.27 31.58
C THR A 240 -25.80 -11.66 30.32
N ALA A 241 -25.14 -10.69 29.68
CA ALA A 241 -24.25 -10.98 28.55
C ALA A 241 -23.06 -11.84 28.99
N GLU A 242 -22.48 -11.55 30.15
CA GLU A 242 -21.42 -12.36 30.77
C GLU A 242 -21.89 -13.80 31.03
N THR A 243 -23.07 -13.96 31.62
CA THR A 243 -23.67 -15.29 31.91
C THR A 243 -23.85 -16.08 30.61
N HIS A 244 -24.36 -15.46 29.55
CA HIS A 244 -24.48 -16.13 28.25
C HIS A 244 -23.10 -16.54 27.72
N ALA A 245 -22.08 -15.67 27.81
CA ALA A 245 -20.71 -16.00 27.37
C ALA A 245 -20.16 -17.23 28.12
N LEU A 246 -20.35 -17.30 29.45
CA LEU A 246 -19.91 -18.43 30.25
C LEU A 246 -20.63 -19.73 29.89
N HIS A 247 -21.91 -19.67 29.47
CA HIS A 247 -22.65 -20.86 29.01
C HIS A 247 -22.23 -21.29 27.59
N ILE A 248 -21.78 -20.36 26.74
CA ILE A 248 -21.33 -20.65 25.38
C ILE A 248 -20.01 -21.43 25.36
N TYR A 249 -19.04 -21.05 26.20
CA TYR A 249 -17.70 -21.61 26.13
C TYR A 249 -17.66 -23.15 26.22
N PRO A 250 -18.31 -23.80 27.21
CA PRO A 250 -18.34 -25.26 27.26
C PRO A 250 -19.09 -25.89 26.06
N LYS A 251 -20.12 -25.23 25.54
CA LYS A 251 -20.89 -25.74 24.39
C LYS A 251 -20.05 -25.80 23.11
N ILE A 252 -19.15 -24.83 22.90
CA ILE A 252 -18.25 -24.80 21.73
C ILE A 252 -16.87 -25.43 22.03
N GLY A 253 -16.68 -25.98 23.25
CA GLY A 253 -15.46 -26.70 23.63
C GLY A 253 -14.26 -25.80 23.88
N VAL A 254 -14.46 -24.61 24.44
CA VAL A 254 -13.38 -23.65 24.75
C VAL A 254 -13.45 -23.18 26.21
N GLU A 255 -12.35 -22.65 26.73
CA GLU A 255 -12.24 -22.27 28.15
C GLU A 255 -12.54 -20.78 28.38
N ASN A 256 -12.32 -19.94 27.39
CA ASN A 256 -12.40 -18.51 27.55
C ASN A 256 -12.72 -17.76 26.24
N ARG A 257 -12.92 -16.45 26.36
CA ARG A 257 -13.24 -15.55 25.27
C ARG A 257 -12.21 -15.59 24.12
N TYR A 258 -10.92 -15.58 24.47
CA TYR A 258 -9.85 -15.56 23.44
C TYR A 258 -9.85 -16.85 22.62
N ASN A 259 -10.00 -17.99 23.30
CA ASN A 259 -10.09 -19.29 22.66
C ASN A 259 -11.37 -19.42 21.81
N ALA A 260 -12.49 -18.82 22.25
CA ALA A 260 -13.73 -18.75 21.45
C ALA A 260 -13.49 -18.00 20.13
N ILE A 261 -12.96 -16.77 20.20
CA ILE A 261 -12.69 -15.95 19.02
C ILE A 261 -11.70 -16.69 18.08
N ALA A 262 -10.59 -17.21 18.59
CA ALA A 262 -9.58 -17.91 17.80
C ALA A 262 -10.15 -19.16 17.11
N THR A 263 -10.96 -19.95 17.82
CA THR A 263 -11.57 -21.17 17.29
C THR A 263 -12.57 -20.86 16.19
N LEU A 264 -13.45 -19.89 16.41
CA LEU A 264 -14.45 -19.51 15.41
C LEU A 264 -13.78 -18.88 14.17
N SER A 265 -12.78 -18.02 14.35
CA SER A 265 -12.04 -17.45 13.23
C SER A 265 -11.35 -18.53 12.38
N ARG A 266 -10.76 -19.55 13.02
CA ARG A 266 -10.17 -20.68 12.32
C ARG A 266 -11.21 -21.50 11.56
N LEU A 267 -12.34 -21.81 12.19
CA LEU A 267 -13.41 -22.61 11.57
C LEU A 267 -14.13 -21.86 10.46
N ALA A 268 -14.28 -20.54 10.57
CA ALA A 268 -14.89 -19.70 9.55
C ALA A 268 -14.01 -19.54 8.30
N ASN A 269 -12.69 -19.64 8.45
CA ASN A 269 -11.71 -19.54 7.36
C ASN A 269 -11.31 -20.91 6.77
N CYS A 270 -11.82 -22.03 7.32
CA CYS A 270 -11.60 -23.34 6.76
C CYS A 270 -12.73 -23.63 5.74
N PRO A 271 -12.42 -23.85 4.45
CA PRO A 271 -13.46 -24.30 3.50
C PRO A 271 -14.02 -25.64 3.99
N ALA A 272 -15.35 -25.77 3.92
CA ALA A 272 -16.08 -26.99 4.27
C ALA A 272 -15.73 -28.15 3.32
#